data_4ad6e239dfe3a9a42e7d19a1e39c9d5d
#
_entry.id   4ad6e239dfe3a9a42e7d19a1e39c9d5d
#
_cell.length_a   1.000
_cell.length_b   1.000
_cell.length_c   1.000
_cell.angle_alpha   90.00
_cell.angle_beta   90.00
_cell.angle_gamma   90.00
#
_symmetry.space_group_name_H-M   'P 1'
#
loop_
_entity.id
_entity.type
_entity.pdbx_description
1 polymer ?
#
loop_
_entity_poly.entity_id
_entity_poly.type
_entity_poly.pdbx_seq_one_letter_code
_entity_poly.pdbx_strand_id
1 'polypeptide(L)'
;MAKTSSKNSAAEHSGKRKPKLGQHFLTDREAARRIVAALGDISKRSVIEIGPGRGVLTDLLIPRAKRVIGIELDRVLAAQLRMRYATKPNIEVLESDFVTAEFASMVGRKPGQSQ
;
A
#
# COMPACT_ATOMS: atom_id res chain seq x y z
N MET A 1 12.48 -5.28 17.47
CA MET A 1 12.38 -4.81 17.14
C MET A 1 12.57 -4.50 16.98
N ALA A 2 12.82 -4.74 17.08
CA ALA A 2 12.97 -4.27 16.80
C ALA A 2 13.46 -4.41 16.67
N LYS A 3 13.97 -4.67 16.89
CA LYS A 3 14.50 -4.64 16.78
C LYS A 3 14.99 -4.43 16.45
N THR A 4 15.38 -4.61 16.60
CA THR A 4 15.98 -4.21 16.20
C THR A 4 16.65 -4.01 16.05
N SER A 5 17.10 -4.06 16.20
CA SER A 5 17.90 -3.72 16.09
C SER A 5 18.49 -3.48 16.03
N SER A 6 18.99 -3.40 16.17
CA SER A 6 19.79 -3.11 16.09
C SER A 6 20.38 -3.14 15.88
N LYS A 7 20.93 -3.25 15.91
CA LYS A 7 21.76 -3.16 15.69
C LYS A 7 22.22 -3.01 15.20
N ASN A 8 22.70 -3.08 15.03
CA ASN A 8 23.42 -2.80 14.44
C ASN A 8 23.86 -2.45 14.02
N SER A 9 24.31 -2.32 14.01
CA SER A 9 24.99 -1.91 13.59
C SER A 9 25.29 -1.43 13.01
N ALA A 10 25.72 -1.09 12.91
CA ALA A 10 26.16 -0.53 12.37
C ALA A 10 26.60 -0.31 11.62
N ALA A 11 27.09 -0.18 11.46
CA ALA A 11 27.54 0.10 10.69
C ALA A 11 27.80 -0.33 9.76
N GLU A 12 27.67 -0.64 9.49
CA GLU A 12 27.87 -0.89 8.70
C GLU A 12 27.70 -0.71 7.84
N HIS A 13 27.90 -0.55 7.58
CA HIS A 13 27.77 -0.30 6.67
C HIS A 13 27.74 0.02 5.85
N SER A 14 28.23 0.02 6.46
CA SER A 14 28.72 0.61 5.54
C SER A 14 28.20 0.94 4.14
N GLY A 15 28.45 1.64 3.34
CA GLY A 15 27.97 2.00 2.05
C GLY A 15 26.65 1.45 1.63
N LYS A 16 26.10 0.70 2.45
CA LYS A 16 24.85 0.09 2.19
C LYS A 16 23.74 1.10 2.20
N ARG A 17 22.96 1.11 1.15
CA ARG A 17 21.84 2.02 1.12
C ARG A 17 20.73 1.51 2.01
N LYS A 18 20.22 2.38 2.83
CA LYS A 18 19.10 2.01 3.67
C LYS A 18 17.83 1.97 2.84
N PRO A 19 16.95 1.02 3.11
CA PRO A 19 15.66 1.03 2.44
C PRO A 19 14.89 2.28 2.84
N LYS A 20 14.04 2.73 1.95
CA LYS A 20 13.19 3.83 2.30
C LYS A 20 12.31 3.42 3.45
N LEU A 21 12.05 4.35 4.34
CA LEU A 21 11.32 4.06 5.55
C LEU A 21 9.98 3.40 5.27
N GLY A 22 9.23 3.95 4.32
CA GLY A 22 7.93 3.37 4.00
C GLY A 22 8.03 1.97 3.46
N GLN A 23 9.01 1.70 2.60
CA GLN A 23 9.18 0.37 2.04
C GLN A 23 9.56 -0.64 3.11
N HIS A 24 10.49 -0.25 3.98
CA HIS A 24 10.88 -1.12 5.07
C HIS A 24 9.69 -1.44 5.97
N PHE A 25 8.94 -0.43 6.31
CA PHE A 25 7.78 -0.58 7.16
C PHE A 25 6.76 -1.53 6.56
N LEU A 26 6.50 -1.39 5.24
CA LEU A 26 5.47 -2.18 4.58
C LEU A 26 5.88 -3.62 4.31
N THR A 27 7.18 -3.98 4.46
CA THR A 27 7.57 -5.36 4.37
C THR A 27 7.43 -6.08 5.70
N ASP A 28 7.18 -5.35 6.76
CA ASP A 28 6.98 -5.92 8.09
C ASP A 28 5.50 -6.30 8.23
N ARG A 29 5.27 -7.59 8.28
CA ARG A 29 3.90 -8.12 8.38
C ARG A 29 3.22 -7.69 9.67
N GLU A 30 3.99 -7.60 10.72
CA GLU A 30 3.45 -7.17 12.02
C GLU A 30 2.97 -5.72 11.95
N ALA A 31 3.78 -4.86 11.34
CA ALA A 31 3.39 -3.46 11.18
C ALA A 31 2.14 -3.34 10.33
N ALA A 32 2.05 -4.13 9.26
CA ALA A 32 0.88 -4.12 8.40
C ALA A 32 -0.38 -4.52 9.19
N ARG A 33 -0.26 -5.53 10.04
CA ARG A 33 -1.40 -5.94 10.87
C ARG A 33 -1.86 -4.82 11.80
N ARG A 34 -0.91 -4.08 12.35
CA ARG A 34 -1.24 -2.96 13.23
C ARG A 34 -1.97 -1.85 12.48
N ILE A 35 -1.53 -1.58 11.25
CA ILE A 35 -2.20 -0.58 10.43
C ILE A 35 -3.65 -0.98 10.19
N VAL A 36 -3.87 -2.22 9.78
CA VAL A 36 -5.21 -2.69 9.48
C VAL A 36 -6.07 -2.69 10.73
N ALA A 37 -5.50 -3.09 11.86
CA ALA A 37 -6.25 -3.09 13.12
C ALA A 37 -6.69 -1.66 13.48
N ALA A 38 -5.81 -0.69 13.22
CA ALA A 38 -6.11 0.70 13.53
C ALA A 38 -7.23 1.27 12.66
N LEU A 39 -7.45 0.69 11.48
CA LEU A 39 -8.50 1.17 10.59
C LEU A 39 -9.90 0.78 11.06
N GLY A 40 -10.00 -0.23 11.93
CA GLY A 40 -11.29 -0.68 12.42
C GLY A 40 -12.09 -1.40 11.33
N ASP A 41 -13.40 -1.24 11.39
CA ASP A 41 -14.29 -1.91 10.44
C ASP A 41 -14.32 -1.13 9.12
N ILE A 42 -13.71 -1.73 8.10
CA ILE A 42 -13.67 -1.13 6.77
C ILE A 42 -14.50 -1.93 5.75
N SER A 43 -15.38 -2.78 6.24
CA SER A 43 -16.13 -3.68 5.36
C SER A 43 -17.04 -2.95 4.38
N LYS A 44 -17.38 -1.71 4.69
CA LYS A 44 -18.23 -0.92 3.79
C LYS A 44 -17.48 0.23 3.16
N ARG A 45 -16.15 0.22 3.24
CA ARG A 45 -15.35 1.33 2.78
C ARG A 45 -14.47 0.96 1.60
N SER A 46 -14.22 1.95 0.77
CA SER A 46 -13.19 1.86 -0.25
C SER A 46 -11.90 2.40 0.35
N VAL A 47 -10.84 1.65 0.22
CA VAL A 47 -9.55 2.01 0.77
C VAL A 47 -8.59 2.27 -0.38
N ILE A 48 -7.89 3.39 -0.32
CA ILE A 48 -6.87 3.72 -1.32
C ILE A 48 -5.52 3.52 -0.66
N GLU A 49 -4.73 2.66 -1.27
CA GLU A 49 -3.38 2.39 -0.78
C GLU A 49 -2.39 2.99 -1.77
N ILE A 50 -1.55 3.89 -1.29
CA ILE A 50 -0.52 4.52 -2.10
C ILE A 50 0.76 3.72 -1.94
N GLY A 51 1.28 3.22 -3.07
CA GLY A 51 2.53 2.49 -3.07
C GLY A 51 2.43 1.11 -2.43
N PRO A 52 1.51 0.25 -2.90
CA PRO A 52 1.34 -1.07 -2.30
C PRO A 52 2.58 -1.96 -2.39
N GLY A 53 3.51 -1.66 -3.29
CA GLY A 53 4.75 -2.40 -3.39
C GLY A 53 4.51 -3.87 -3.67
N ARG A 54 4.90 -4.71 -2.74
CA ARG A 54 4.74 -6.16 -2.91
C ARG A 54 3.44 -6.69 -2.35
N GLY A 55 2.60 -5.81 -1.82
CA GLY A 55 1.26 -6.18 -1.43
C GLY A 55 1.09 -6.68 -0.01
N VAL A 56 2.05 -6.42 0.86
CA VAL A 56 1.96 -6.90 2.25
C VAL A 56 0.72 -6.36 2.93
N LEU A 57 0.51 -5.06 2.84
CA LEU A 57 -0.67 -4.43 3.43
C LEU A 57 -1.92 -4.76 2.61
N THR A 58 -1.75 -4.77 1.29
CA THR A 58 -2.84 -5.06 0.37
C THR A 58 -3.48 -6.41 0.68
N ASP A 59 -2.64 -7.42 0.93
CA ASP A 59 -3.13 -8.77 1.27
C ASP A 59 -4.07 -8.75 2.47
N LEU A 60 -3.82 -7.87 3.41
CA LEU A 60 -4.64 -7.77 4.61
C LEU A 60 -5.89 -6.92 4.41
N LEU A 61 -5.82 -5.96 3.47
CA LEU A 61 -6.95 -5.08 3.20
C LEU A 61 -8.03 -5.77 2.38
N ILE A 62 -7.63 -6.58 1.41
CA ILE A 62 -8.58 -7.18 0.48
C ILE A 62 -9.70 -7.95 1.18
N PRO A 63 -9.43 -8.81 2.16
CA PRO A 63 -10.53 -9.55 2.79
C PRO A 63 -11.38 -8.71 3.73
N ARG A 64 -10.94 -7.49 4.04
CA ARG A 64 -11.63 -6.67 5.03
C ARG A 64 -12.37 -5.50 4.45
N ALA A 65 -11.88 -4.93 3.36
CA ALA A 65 -12.48 -3.73 2.79
C ALA A 65 -13.52 -4.09 1.75
N LYS A 66 -14.45 -3.17 1.54
CA LYS A 66 -15.39 -3.34 0.44
C LYS A 66 -14.64 -3.31 -0.88
N ARG A 67 -13.69 -2.40 -1.00
CA ARG A 67 -12.91 -2.23 -2.21
C ARG A 67 -11.54 -1.68 -1.86
N VAL A 68 -10.54 -2.13 -2.58
CA VAL A 68 -9.18 -1.62 -2.43
C VAL A 68 -8.72 -1.07 -3.76
N ILE A 69 -8.14 0.11 -3.74
CA ILE A 69 -7.54 0.72 -4.92
C ILE A 69 -6.07 0.95 -4.59
N GLY A 70 -5.21 0.19 -5.25
CA GLY A 70 -3.77 0.36 -5.07
C GLY A 70 -3.21 1.25 -6.16
N ILE A 71 -2.45 2.25 -5.78
CA ILE A 71 -1.84 3.17 -6.72
C ILE A 71 -0.34 2.98 -6.64
N GLU A 72 0.23 2.38 -7.68
CA GLU A 72 1.63 1.99 -7.68
C GLU A 72 2.39 2.75 -8.75
N LEU A 73 3.47 3.41 -8.35
CA LEU A 73 4.30 4.19 -9.25
C LEU A 73 5.15 3.31 -10.16
N ASP A 74 5.64 2.21 -9.63
CA ASP A 74 6.55 1.33 -10.34
C ASP A 74 5.76 0.44 -11.29
N ARG A 75 6.06 0.55 -12.59
CA ARG A 75 5.35 -0.18 -13.62
C ARG A 75 5.44 -1.69 -13.43
N VAL A 76 6.61 -2.17 -13.07
CA VAL A 76 6.82 -3.61 -12.91
C VAL A 76 6.04 -4.12 -11.72
N LEU A 77 6.10 -3.40 -10.61
CA LEU A 77 5.33 -3.79 -9.44
C LEU A 77 3.83 -3.73 -9.69
N ALA A 78 3.38 -2.71 -10.43
CA ALA A 78 1.95 -2.63 -10.76
C ALA A 78 1.50 -3.85 -11.56
N ALA A 79 2.32 -4.26 -12.53
CA ALA A 79 1.99 -5.45 -13.32
C ALA A 79 1.97 -6.70 -12.46
N GLN A 80 2.94 -6.83 -11.56
CA GLN A 80 2.98 -7.98 -10.66
C GLN A 80 1.79 -8.02 -9.73
N LEU A 81 1.38 -6.86 -9.23
CA LEU A 81 0.21 -6.78 -8.37
C LEU A 81 -1.06 -7.18 -9.11
N ARG A 82 -1.19 -6.72 -10.35
CA ARG A 82 -2.36 -7.11 -11.14
C ARG A 82 -2.43 -8.61 -11.35
N MET A 83 -1.28 -9.23 -11.59
CA MET A 83 -1.26 -10.68 -11.73
C MET A 83 -1.58 -11.38 -10.41
N ARG A 84 -1.00 -10.87 -9.34
CA ARG A 84 -1.20 -11.46 -8.03
C ARG A 84 -2.68 -11.46 -7.63
N TYR A 85 -3.38 -10.39 -7.95
CA TYR A 85 -4.76 -10.22 -7.52
C TYR A 85 -5.78 -10.43 -8.63
N ALA A 86 -5.36 -11.10 -9.69
CA ALA A 86 -6.21 -11.25 -10.88
C ALA A 86 -7.57 -11.87 -10.60
N THR A 87 -7.66 -12.73 -9.57
CA THR A 87 -8.91 -13.40 -9.24
C THR A 87 -9.70 -12.72 -8.13
N LYS A 88 -9.19 -11.63 -7.59
CA LYS A 88 -9.88 -10.93 -6.52
C LYS A 88 -10.78 -9.86 -7.09
N PRO A 89 -12.08 -9.89 -6.72
CA PRO A 89 -13.04 -8.96 -7.35
C PRO A 89 -13.00 -7.55 -6.80
N ASN A 90 -12.41 -7.34 -5.64
CA ASN A 90 -12.52 -6.05 -4.97
C ASN A 90 -11.22 -5.26 -4.92
N ILE A 91 -10.26 -5.56 -5.80
CA ILE A 91 -9.01 -4.82 -5.86
C ILE A 91 -8.79 -4.29 -7.25
N GLU A 92 -8.36 -3.06 -7.34
CA GLU A 92 -7.97 -2.43 -8.58
C GLU A 92 -6.59 -1.82 -8.40
N VAL A 93 -5.69 -2.07 -9.35
CA VAL A 93 -4.33 -1.56 -9.29
C VAL A 93 -4.17 -0.54 -10.41
N LEU A 94 -3.82 0.68 -10.04
CA LEU A 94 -3.59 1.75 -10.99
C LEU A 94 -2.11 2.07 -11.02
N GLU A 95 -1.59 2.24 -12.20
CA GLU A 95 -0.22 2.72 -12.38
C GLU A 95 -0.23 4.22 -12.22
N SER A 96 0.79 4.77 -11.60
CA SER A 96 0.62 6.01 -10.95
C SER A 96 1.01 7.29 -11.68
N ASP A 97 1.15 7.26 -12.95
CA ASP A 97 1.40 8.53 -13.62
C ASP A 97 0.28 9.51 -13.40
N PHE A 98 -0.86 9.03 -13.04
CA PHE A 98 -1.93 9.93 -12.72
C PHE A 98 -2.18 10.13 -11.26
N VAL A 99 -1.25 9.75 -10.41
CA VAL A 99 -1.48 9.88 -8.97
C VAL A 99 -1.91 11.28 -8.62
N THR A 100 -1.23 12.27 -9.16
CA THR A 100 -1.55 13.65 -8.79
C THR A 100 -2.91 14.07 -9.28
N ALA A 101 -3.17 13.89 -10.58
CA ALA A 101 -4.41 14.35 -11.15
C ALA A 101 -5.59 13.48 -10.76
N GLU A 102 -5.44 12.17 -10.91
CA GLU A 102 -6.54 11.25 -10.66
C GLU A 102 -6.85 11.14 -9.19
N PHE A 103 -5.82 11.09 -8.35
CA PHE A 103 -6.04 11.00 -6.92
C PHE A 103 -6.71 12.25 -6.40
N ALA A 104 -6.24 13.42 -6.84
CA ALA A 104 -6.85 14.68 -6.43
C ALA A 104 -8.30 14.73 -6.88
N SER A 105 -8.58 14.24 -8.07
CA SER A 105 -9.94 14.18 -8.56
C SER A 105 -10.82 13.30 -7.67
N MET A 106 -10.31 12.14 -7.28
CA MET A 106 -11.07 11.22 -6.45
C MET A 106 -11.37 11.77 -5.07
N VAL A 107 -10.33 12.33 -4.42
CA VAL A 107 -10.51 12.79 -3.04
C VAL A 107 -11.21 14.13 -2.97
N GLY A 108 -11.16 14.92 -4.04
CA GLY A 108 -11.80 16.22 -4.06
C GLY A 108 -13.26 16.18 -4.45
N ARG A 109 -13.76 15.03 -4.89
CA ARG A 109 -15.12 14.93 -5.38
C ARG A 109 -16.08 14.67 -4.23
N LYS A 110 -17.12 15.46 -4.18
CA LYS A 110 -18.12 15.26 -3.16
C LYS A 110 -19.19 14.30 -3.66
N PRO A 111 -19.88 13.62 -2.75
CA PRO A 111 -20.94 12.71 -3.15
C PRO A 111 -21.97 13.43 -4.02
N GLY A 112 -22.33 12.83 -5.13
CA GLY A 112 -23.31 13.39 -6.05
C GLY A 112 -22.79 14.48 -6.96
N GLN A 113 -21.56 14.92 -6.79
CA GLN A 113 -20.97 15.95 -7.62
C GLN A 113 -20.49 15.36 -8.93
N SER A 114 -20.90 15.92 -10.02
CA SER A 114 -20.40 15.46 -11.30
C SER A 114 -19.13 16.19 -11.66
N GLN A 115 -18.39 15.59 -12.54
CA GLN A 115 -17.09 16.08 -12.93
C GLN A 115 -17.20 17.31 -13.84
#